data_f89613a5283a4e77c563490c6fde1e36
#
_entry.id   f89613a5283a4e77c563490c6fde1e36
#
_cell.length_a   1.000
_cell.length_b   1.000
_cell.length_c   1.000
_cell.angle_alpha   90.00
_cell.angle_beta   90.00
_cell.angle_gamma   90.00
#
_symmetry.space_group_name_H-M   'P 1'
#
loop_
_entity.id
_entity.type
_entity.pdbx_description
1 polymer ?
#
loop_
_entity_poly.entity_id
_entity_poly.type
_entity_poly.pdbx_seq_one_letter_code
_entity_poly.pdbx_strand_id
1 'polypeptide(L)'
;ACPAVEGIFEPVYAAPSALRAPWLKLKAQELLLYLSGFQPAASEPARVYAQQTEQIREVHRLLTTHLDQRLTIEELSRRFLINTSALKEGFKAVYGAPIATYMKEARIRRAMQLLRETDDTVATIAAQVGYESQGKFAQAFKDIAHMLPTEYRRAHRTP
;
A
#
# COMPACT_ATOMS: atom_id res chain seq x y z
N ALA A 1 -15.50 15.44 -28.25
CA ALA A 1 -15.25 14.33 -29.15
C ALA A 1 -13.81 14.43 -29.67
N CYS A 2 -13.11 13.30 -29.83
CA CYS A 2 -11.73 13.28 -30.29
C CYS A 2 -11.75 13.05 -31.83
N PRO A 3 -11.33 14.01 -32.64
CA PRO A 3 -11.43 13.93 -34.13
C PRO A 3 -10.73 12.68 -34.72
N ALA A 4 -9.67 12.21 -34.02
CA ALA A 4 -8.92 11.03 -34.45
C ALA A 4 -9.74 9.71 -34.32
N VAL A 5 -10.63 9.64 -33.35
CA VAL A 5 -11.49 8.44 -33.14
C VAL A 5 -12.68 8.44 -34.08
N GLU A 6 -13.25 9.60 -34.39
CA GLU A 6 -14.37 9.74 -35.32
C GLU A 6 -13.98 9.29 -36.73
N GLY A 7 -12.79 9.66 -37.20
CA GLY A 7 -12.28 9.26 -38.51
C GLY A 7 -12.01 7.75 -38.68
N ILE A 8 -11.83 7.01 -37.60
CA ILE A 8 -11.55 5.55 -37.68
C ILE A 8 -12.74 4.79 -38.24
N PHE A 9 -13.98 5.17 -37.90
CA PHE A 9 -15.19 4.43 -38.25
C PHE A 9 -15.90 4.97 -39.52
N GLU A 10 -15.60 6.17 -39.99
CA GLU A 10 -16.22 6.75 -41.18
C GLU A 10 -16.20 5.84 -42.41
N PRO A 11 -15.07 5.17 -42.76
CA PRO A 11 -15.02 4.27 -43.89
C PRO A 11 -15.94 3.04 -43.79
N VAL A 12 -16.31 2.63 -42.56
CA VAL A 12 -17.20 1.47 -42.33
C VAL A 12 -18.61 1.75 -42.81
N TYR A 13 -19.08 2.99 -42.62
CA TYR A 13 -20.42 3.40 -43.02
C TYR A 13 -20.55 3.53 -44.55
N ALA A 14 -19.46 3.90 -45.21
CA ALA A 14 -19.38 3.99 -46.68
C ALA A 14 -19.21 2.64 -47.37
N ALA A 15 -18.86 1.57 -46.65
CA ALA A 15 -18.59 0.23 -47.24
C ALA A 15 -19.85 -0.50 -47.63
N PRO A 16 -19.81 -1.30 -48.73
CA PRO A 16 -20.88 -2.23 -49.11
C PRO A 16 -21.25 -3.18 -47.98
N SER A 17 -22.54 -3.53 -47.85
CA SER A 17 -23.07 -4.34 -46.72
C SER A 17 -22.30 -5.63 -46.44
N ALA A 18 -21.86 -6.32 -47.49
CA ALA A 18 -21.08 -7.56 -47.39
C ALA A 18 -19.70 -7.38 -46.74
N LEU A 19 -19.13 -6.18 -46.81
CA LEU A 19 -17.79 -5.87 -46.28
C LEU A 19 -17.82 -5.16 -44.91
N ARG A 20 -19.01 -4.77 -44.44
CA ARG A 20 -19.12 -4.02 -43.17
C ARG A 20 -18.61 -4.81 -41.96
N ALA A 21 -18.93 -6.09 -41.84
CA ALA A 21 -18.50 -6.91 -40.74
C ALA A 21 -16.96 -7.12 -40.69
N PRO A 22 -16.27 -7.49 -41.78
CA PRO A 22 -14.81 -7.50 -41.83
C PRO A 22 -14.16 -6.15 -41.52
N TRP A 23 -14.73 -5.07 -42.08
CA TRP A 23 -14.22 -3.70 -41.82
C TRP A 23 -14.37 -3.25 -40.36
N LEU A 24 -15.52 -3.56 -39.75
CA LEU A 24 -15.72 -3.29 -38.31
C LEU A 24 -14.67 -4.01 -37.46
N LYS A 25 -14.37 -5.28 -37.77
CA LYS A 25 -13.35 -6.03 -37.05
C LYS A 25 -11.96 -5.39 -37.18
N LEU A 26 -11.60 -4.98 -38.40
CA LEU A 26 -10.30 -4.30 -38.63
C LEU A 26 -10.22 -2.97 -37.91
N LYS A 27 -11.29 -2.15 -37.95
CA LYS A 27 -11.34 -0.85 -37.31
C LYS A 27 -11.40 -0.94 -35.77
N ALA A 28 -12.00 -2.00 -35.23
CA ALA A 28 -11.92 -2.30 -33.80
C ALA A 28 -10.48 -2.63 -33.37
N GLN A 29 -9.73 -3.40 -34.17
CA GLN A 29 -8.32 -3.68 -33.91
C GLN A 29 -7.45 -2.41 -34.00
N GLU A 30 -7.69 -1.58 -35.00
CA GLU A 30 -7.02 -0.29 -35.14
C GLU A 30 -7.28 0.64 -33.94
N LEU A 31 -8.52 0.71 -33.45
CA LEU A 31 -8.89 1.44 -32.26
C LEU A 31 -8.18 0.88 -31.00
N LEU A 32 -8.10 -0.43 -30.85
CA LEU A 32 -7.39 -1.07 -29.74
C LEU A 32 -5.89 -0.74 -29.78
N LEU A 33 -5.27 -0.75 -30.95
CA LEU A 33 -3.87 -0.35 -31.13
C LEU A 33 -3.68 1.14 -30.79
N TYR A 34 -4.59 2.00 -31.29
CA TYR A 34 -4.56 3.42 -30.95
C TYR A 34 -4.68 3.65 -29.44
N LEU A 35 -5.64 2.99 -28.78
CA LEU A 35 -5.84 3.11 -27.32
C LEU A 35 -4.67 2.51 -26.51
N SER A 36 -4.02 1.46 -27.01
CA SER A 36 -2.84 0.88 -26.34
C SER A 36 -1.62 1.78 -26.39
N GLY A 37 -1.51 2.61 -27.44
CA GLY A 37 -0.48 3.64 -27.56
C GLY A 37 -0.87 4.99 -26.90
N PHE A 38 -2.14 5.14 -26.53
CA PHE A 38 -2.63 6.33 -25.89
C PHE A 38 -2.29 6.29 -24.39
N GLN A 39 -1.24 6.98 -24.00
CA GLN A 39 -1.02 7.35 -22.60
C GLN A 39 -1.80 8.64 -22.34
N PRO A 40 -2.97 8.59 -21.69
CA PRO A 40 -3.66 9.81 -21.31
C PRO A 40 -2.69 10.62 -20.44
N ALA A 41 -2.39 11.85 -20.85
CA ALA A 41 -1.71 12.77 -19.94
C ALA A 41 -2.55 12.80 -18.67
N ALA A 42 -1.97 12.28 -17.56
CA ALA A 42 -2.71 12.18 -16.31
C ALA A 42 -3.28 13.57 -16.01
N SER A 43 -4.60 13.65 -15.84
CA SER A 43 -5.25 14.89 -15.46
C SER A 43 -4.60 15.41 -14.17
N GLU A 44 -4.56 16.71 -13.98
CA GLU A 44 -3.95 17.30 -12.79
C GLU A 44 -4.43 16.65 -11.48
N PRO A 45 -5.73 16.33 -11.29
CA PRO A 45 -6.18 15.52 -10.16
C PRO A 45 -5.53 14.13 -10.09
N ALA A 46 -5.39 13.42 -11.22
CA ALA A 46 -4.77 12.09 -11.22
C ALA A 46 -3.28 12.13 -10.86
N ARG A 47 -2.56 13.19 -11.27
CA ARG A 47 -1.16 13.42 -10.85
C ARG A 47 -1.05 13.71 -9.36
N VAL A 48 -1.95 14.52 -8.80
CA VAL A 48 -1.99 14.84 -7.38
C VAL A 48 -2.27 13.58 -6.56
N TYR A 49 -3.24 12.75 -6.96
CA TYR A 49 -3.53 11.47 -6.31
C TYR A 49 -2.36 10.48 -6.41
N ALA A 50 -1.70 10.40 -7.56
CA ALA A 50 -0.52 9.54 -7.72
C ALA A 50 0.63 10.00 -6.83
N GLN A 51 0.91 11.30 -6.77
CA GLN A 51 1.93 11.87 -5.90
C GLN A 51 1.62 11.62 -4.42
N GLN A 52 0.38 11.86 -3.99
CA GLN A 52 -0.05 11.60 -2.62
C GLN A 52 0.07 10.13 -2.25
N THR A 53 -0.29 9.23 -3.16
CA THR A 53 -0.15 7.78 -2.95
C THR A 53 1.32 7.39 -2.77
N GLU A 54 2.22 7.98 -3.55
CA GLU A 54 3.66 7.73 -3.41
C GLU A 54 4.21 8.26 -2.08
N GLN A 55 3.82 9.45 -1.65
CA GLN A 55 4.15 9.96 -0.33
C GLN A 55 3.69 9.00 0.79
N ILE A 56 2.50 8.44 0.69
CA ILE A 56 1.99 7.45 1.65
C ILE A 56 2.83 6.16 1.64
N ARG A 57 3.28 5.70 0.49
CA ARG A 57 4.18 4.53 0.38
C ARG A 57 5.53 4.80 1.02
N GLU A 58 6.09 6.00 0.83
CA GLU A 58 7.34 6.42 1.46
C GLU A 58 7.21 6.49 3.00
N VAL A 59 6.09 7.02 3.51
CA VAL A 59 5.78 6.99 4.94
C VAL A 59 5.75 5.56 5.46
N HIS A 60 5.04 4.67 4.78
CA HIS A 60 4.97 3.25 5.15
C HIS A 60 6.36 2.60 5.17
N ARG A 61 7.19 2.83 4.13
CA ARG A 61 8.55 2.30 4.06
C ARG A 61 9.39 2.77 5.25
N LEU A 62 9.36 4.06 5.57
CA LEU A 62 10.07 4.60 6.73
C LEU A 62 9.63 3.91 8.03
N LEU A 63 8.33 3.81 8.26
CA LEU A 63 7.76 3.23 9.48
C LEU A 63 8.09 1.75 9.65
N THR A 64 8.07 0.97 8.55
CA THR A 64 8.33 -0.48 8.59
C THR A 64 9.82 -0.82 8.64
N THR A 65 10.68 0.07 8.15
CA THR A 65 12.13 -0.09 8.27
C THR A 65 12.65 0.24 9.68
N HIS A 66 11.98 1.15 10.40
CA HIS A 66 12.39 1.63 11.72
C HIS A 66 11.30 1.38 12.75
N LEU A 67 11.02 0.10 13.02
CA LEU A 67 9.97 -0.31 13.98
C LEU A 67 10.27 0.11 15.42
N ASP A 68 11.53 0.27 15.76
CA ASP A 68 12.03 0.75 17.04
C ASP A 68 11.71 2.22 17.32
N GLN A 69 11.54 3.02 16.25
CA GLN A 69 11.29 4.46 16.37
C GLN A 69 9.80 4.77 16.50
N ARG A 70 9.47 5.70 17.37
CA ARG A 70 8.12 6.24 17.52
C ARG A 70 8.03 7.60 16.85
N LEU A 71 7.60 7.60 15.58
CA LEU A 71 7.34 8.82 14.84
C LEU A 71 5.88 9.25 15.05
N THR A 72 5.69 10.52 15.39
CA THR A 72 4.35 11.12 15.53
C THR A 72 3.76 11.45 14.15
N ILE A 73 2.44 11.61 14.09
CA ILE A 73 1.76 12.03 12.85
C ILE A 73 2.26 13.40 12.40
N GLU A 74 2.54 14.29 13.34
CA GLU A 74 3.06 15.65 13.10
C GLU A 74 4.47 15.63 12.50
N GLU A 75 5.34 14.74 12.97
CA GLU A 75 6.69 14.54 12.41
C GLU A 75 6.63 13.98 11.00
N LEU A 76 5.80 12.96 10.77
CA LEU A 76 5.57 12.41 9.44
C LEU A 76 4.99 13.45 8.47
N SER A 77 3.98 14.19 8.93
CA SER A 77 3.35 15.28 8.16
C SER A 77 4.37 16.32 7.70
N ARG A 78 5.24 16.79 8.61
CA ARG A 78 6.30 17.74 8.27
C ARG A 78 7.35 17.15 7.34
N ARG A 79 7.79 15.93 7.60
CA ARG A 79 8.85 15.27 6.82
C ARG A 79 8.44 15.00 5.37
N PHE A 80 7.20 14.62 5.14
CA PHE A 80 6.68 14.25 3.83
C PHE A 80 5.84 15.35 3.16
N LEU A 81 5.76 16.55 3.78
CA LEU A 81 5.01 17.70 3.25
C LEU A 81 3.55 17.36 2.91
N ILE A 82 2.91 16.54 3.73
CA ILE A 82 1.51 16.14 3.62
C ILE A 82 0.75 16.55 4.89
N ASN A 83 -0.44 17.12 4.77
CA ASN A 83 -1.20 17.48 5.97
C ASN A 83 -1.64 16.24 6.75
N THR A 84 -1.86 16.40 8.06
CA THR A 84 -2.16 15.29 8.99
C THR A 84 -3.44 14.53 8.66
N SER A 85 -4.47 15.20 8.13
CA SER A 85 -5.72 14.55 7.72
C SER A 85 -5.51 13.71 6.47
N ALA A 86 -4.90 14.28 5.42
CA ALA A 86 -4.58 13.56 4.19
C ALA A 86 -3.63 12.37 4.45
N LEU A 87 -2.68 12.51 5.38
CA LEU A 87 -1.81 11.41 5.81
C LEU A 87 -2.61 10.27 6.44
N LYS A 88 -3.49 10.56 7.40
CA LYS A 88 -4.30 9.54 8.09
C LYS A 88 -5.26 8.84 7.14
N GLU A 89 -5.99 9.61 6.34
CA GLU A 89 -6.97 9.10 5.38
C GLU A 89 -6.31 8.31 4.25
N GLY A 90 -5.25 8.87 3.66
CA GLY A 90 -4.50 8.22 2.59
C GLY A 90 -3.83 6.92 3.07
N PHE A 91 -3.23 6.91 4.25
CA PHE A 91 -2.64 5.68 4.80
C PHE A 91 -3.70 4.60 5.04
N LYS A 92 -4.85 4.96 5.64
CA LYS A 92 -5.96 4.04 5.86
C LYS A 92 -6.54 3.53 4.52
N ALA A 93 -6.66 4.38 3.51
CA ALA A 93 -7.14 3.99 2.18
C ALA A 93 -6.20 3.00 1.48
N VAL A 94 -4.87 3.20 1.58
CA VAL A 94 -3.87 2.35 0.91
C VAL A 94 -3.61 1.05 1.69
N TYR A 95 -3.54 1.11 3.04
CA TYR A 95 -3.14 -0.03 3.87
C TYR A 95 -4.27 -0.65 4.70
N GLY A 96 -5.50 -0.16 4.59
CA GLY A 96 -6.69 -0.73 5.22
C GLY A 96 -6.87 -0.41 6.70
N ALA A 97 -5.86 0.16 7.38
CA ALA A 97 -5.90 0.44 8.80
C ALA A 97 -5.25 1.79 9.15
N PRO A 98 -5.64 2.43 10.27
CA PRO A 98 -4.94 3.60 10.78
C PRO A 98 -3.45 3.28 11.07
N ILE A 99 -2.57 4.27 10.92
CA ILE A 99 -1.11 4.13 11.12
C ILE A 99 -0.79 3.46 12.47
N ALA A 100 -1.43 3.89 13.56
CA ALA A 100 -1.15 3.35 14.90
C ALA A 100 -1.51 1.85 15.01
N THR A 101 -2.65 1.44 14.46
CA THR A 101 -3.09 0.03 14.43
C THR A 101 -2.15 -0.79 13.57
N TYR A 102 -1.86 -0.31 12.36
CA TYR A 102 -0.95 -0.98 11.44
C TYR A 102 0.44 -1.19 12.07
N MET A 103 0.99 -0.17 12.71
CA MET A 103 2.30 -0.24 13.38
C MET A 103 2.29 -1.17 14.60
N LYS A 104 1.20 -1.17 15.39
CA LYS A 104 1.03 -2.15 16.48
C LYS A 104 1.16 -3.58 15.95
N GLU A 105 0.43 -3.90 14.89
CA GLU A 105 0.46 -5.22 14.27
C GLU A 105 1.82 -5.56 13.65
N ALA A 106 2.44 -4.62 12.93
CA ALA A 106 3.75 -4.81 12.32
C ALA A 106 4.83 -5.11 13.37
N ARG A 107 4.84 -4.37 14.49
CA ARG A 107 5.75 -4.58 15.62
C ARG A 107 5.55 -5.96 16.25
N ILE A 108 4.31 -6.36 16.48
CA ILE A 108 4.03 -7.68 17.07
C ILE A 108 4.41 -8.81 16.11
N ARG A 109 4.12 -8.69 14.81
CA ARG A 109 4.58 -9.68 13.81
C ARG A 109 6.10 -9.82 13.80
N ARG A 110 6.84 -8.72 13.87
CA ARG A 110 8.30 -8.75 13.98
C ARG A 110 8.76 -9.41 15.29
N ALA A 111 8.11 -9.11 16.40
CA ALA A 111 8.39 -9.75 17.68
C ALA A 111 8.15 -11.25 17.65
N MET A 112 7.07 -11.72 17.02
CA MET A 112 6.80 -13.15 16.82
C MET A 112 7.92 -13.85 16.06
N GLN A 113 8.45 -13.20 15.03
CA GLN A 113 9.57 -13.69 14.26
C GLN A 113 10.83 -13.80 15.15
N LEU A 114 11.20 -12.72 15.86
CA LEU A 114 12.36 -12.71 16.75
C LEU A 114 12.26 -13.76 17.88
N LEU A 115 11.06 -13.93 18.43
CA LEU A 115 10.83 -14.97 19.46
C LEU A 115 11.09 -16.40 18.97
N ARG A 116 10.92 -16.67 17.68
CA ARG A 116 11.20 -17.97 17.06
C ARG A 116 12.66 -18.13 16.65
N GLU A 117 13.27 -17.05 16.15
CA GLU A 117 14.56 -17.10 15.47
C GLU A 117 15.75 -16.79 16.38
N THR A 118 15.51 -16.15 17.55
CA THR A 118 16.60 -15.69 18.44
C THR A 118 16.46 -16.16 19.88
N ASP A 119 17.57 -16.12 20.61
CA ASP A 119 17.64 -16.33 22.05
C ASP A 119 17.47 -15.06 22.87
N ASP A 120 17.21 -13.92 22.21
CA ASP A 120 17.05 -12.64 22.86
C ASP A 120 15.98 -12.69 23.94
N THR A 121 16.19 -11.98 25.03
CA THR A 121 15.18 -11.91 26.09
C THR A 121 13.91 -11.20 25.58
N VAL A 122 12.78 -11.49 26.23
CA VAL A 122 11.50 -10.81 25.91
C VAL A 122 11.64 -9.29 26.05
N ALA A 123 12.42 -8.82 27.03
CA ALA A 123 12.70 -7.40 27.22
C ALA A 123 13.51 -6.79 26.06
N THR A 124 14.54 -7.51 25.60
CA THR A 124 15.35 -7.09 24.43
C THR A 124 14.50 -7.01 23.18
N ILE A 125 13.68 -8.03 22.92
CA ILE A 125 12.76 -8.04 21.76
C ILE A 125 11.75 -6.90 21.85
N ALA A 126 11.18 -6.64 23.04
CA ALA A 126 10.27 -5.52 23.23
C ALA A 126 10.92 -4.18 22.84
N ALA A 127 12.16 -3.94 23.27
CA ALA A 127 12.93 -2.75 22.92
C ALA A 127 13.22 -2.67 21.42
N GLN A 128 13.65 -3.77 20.78
CA GLN A 128 13.94 -3.83 19.34
C GLN A 128 12.71 -3.50 18.47
N VAL A 129 11.51 -3.80 18.96
CA VAL A 129 10.27 -3.48 18.24
C VAL A 129 9.59 -2.20 18.76
N GLY A 130 10.31 -1.34 19.49
CA GLY A 130 9.89 0.01 19.88
C GLY A 130 8.93 0.08 21.07
N TYR A 131 8.99 -0.90 21.98
CA TYR A 131 8.27 -0.84 23.25
C TYR A 131 9.23 -0.50 24.39
N GLU A 132 9.01 0.64 25.06
CA GLU A 132 9.76 1.08 26.23
C GLU A 132 9.44 0.27 27.51
N SER A 133 8.25 -0.36 27.55
CA SER A 133 7.76 -1.10 28.69
C SER A 133 7.41 -2.52 28.28
N GLN A 134 8.00 -3.49 28.97
CA GLN A 134 7.72 -4.92 28.78
C GLN A 134 6.25 -5.26 29.08
N GLY A 135 5.62 -4.57 30.06
CA GLY A 135 4.20 -4.76 30.36
C GLY A 135 3.30 -4.32 29.22
N LYS A 136 3.56 -3.12 28.62
CA LYS A 136 2.82 -2.64 27.44
C LYS A 136 3.04 -3.56 26.24
N PHE A 137 4.26 -4.07 26.06
CA PHE A 137 4.56 -5.05 25.02
C PHE A 137 3.77 -6.35 25.21
N ALA A 138 3.83 -6.94 26.43
CA ALA A 138 3.15 -8.19 26.73
C ALA A 138 1.62 -8.08 26.50
N GLN A 139 1.02 -6.95 26.90
CA GLN A 139 -0.39 -6.70 26.66
C GLN A 139 -0.69 -6.58 25.15
N ALA A 140 0.08 -5.79 24.41
CA ALA A 140 -0.10 -5.62 22.97
C ALA A 140 0.11 -6.94 22.21
N PHE A 141 1.06 -7.77 22.66
CA PHE A 141 1.33 -9.08 22.10
C PHE A 141 0.15 -10.03 22.35
N LYS A 142 -0.35 -10.07 23.60
CA LYS A 142 -1.51 -10.89 23.96
C LYS A 142 -2.78 -10.50 23.19
N ASP A 143 -3.01 -9.21 22.99
CA ASP A 143 -4.16 -8.71 22.20
C ASP A 143 -4.17 -9.27 20.77
N ILE A 144 -2.99 -9.50 20.17
CA ILE A 144 -2.86 -9.90 18.76
C ILE A 144 -2.61 -11.43 18.65
N ALA A 145 -1.74 -11.97 19.48
CA ALA A 145 -1.33 -13.38 19.45
C ALA A 145 -2.20 -14.30 20.30
N HIS A 146 -3.10 -13.73 21.15
CA HIS A 146 -3.95 -14.43 22.12
C HIS A 146 -3.19 -15.26 23.15
N MET A 147 -1.89 -15.02 23.30
CA MET A 147 -1.01 -15.66 24.29
C MET A 147 0.13 -14.74 24.69
N LEU A 148 0.82 -15.05 25.79
CA LEU A 148 1.97 -14.26 26.23
C LEU A 148 3.22 -14.53 25.35
N PRO A 149 4.16 -13.56 25.24
CA PRO A 149 5.39 -13.75 24.47
C PRO A 149 6.20 -14.98 24.86
N THR A 150 6.26 -15.28 26.17
CA THR A 150 6.97 -16.46 26.70
C THR A 150 6.29 -17.79 26.33
N GLU A 151 4.96 -17.80 26.32
CA GLU A 151 4.16 -18.95 25.89
C GLU A 151 4.32 -19.18 24.38
N TYR A 152 4.29 -18.07 23.60
CA TYR A 152 4.50 -18.10 22.15
C TYR A 152 5.86 -18.70 21.80
N ARG A 153 6.93 -18.25 22.47
CA ARG A 153 8.29 -18.80 22.29
C ARG A 153 8.32 -20.30 22.54
N ARG A 154 7.74 -20.75 23.67
CA ARG A 154 7.73 -22.18 24.05
C ARG A 154 6.99 -23.04 23.01
N ALA A 155 5.89 -22.51 22.47
CA ALA A 155 5.05 -23.24 21.53
C ALA A 155 5.62 -23.30 20.09
N HIS A 156 6.41 -22.28 19.69
CA HIS A 156 6.80 -22.11 18.27
C HIS A 156 8.32 -22.14 18.03
N ARG A 157 9.12 -22.32 19.07
CA ARG A 157 10.55 -22.51 18.93
C ARG A 157 10.82 -23.97 18.57
N THR A 158 11.37 -24.19 17.38
CA THR A 158 11.92 -25.49 17.01
C THR A 158 13.25 -25.67 17.76
N PRO A 159 13.53 -26.85 18.36
CA PRO A 159 14.78 -27.13 19.05
C PRO A 159 15.97 -27.06 18.10
#